data_b6ee1439fe6a257393630fe611487187
#
_entry.id   b6ee1439fe6a257393630fe611487187
#
_cell.length_a   1.000
_cell.length_b   1.000
_cell.length_c   1.000
_cell.angle_alpha   90.00
_cell.angle_beta   90.00
_cell.angle_gamma   90.00
#
_symmetry.space_group_name_H-M   'P 1'
#
loop_
_entity.id
_entity.type
_entity.pdbx_description
1 polymer ?
#
loop_
_entity_poly.entity_id
_entity_poly.type
_entity_poly.pdbx_seq_one_letter_code
_entity_poly.pdbx_strand_id
1 'polypeptide(L)'
;AQGIKDIYYLTREELGPHPDAWVDYVHPSDWGMETQANAVERKVREILRIPKGDLSTTMPVTQRREPNNYEWQKRHRDILSLNQSNPPRRVILGNSITHFWGGEPKGPSVRGMETWEKIMRPAGFHNLGYGFDRIENVLWRVYHGELDGYKAEEVVLMIGTNNIGINNDNEIVEGIRFLLSAIRQRQPEAKIKVIGILPRRNQEERVRNLNLRIRQIAETG
;
A
#
# COMPACT_ATOMS: atom_id res chain seq x y z
N ALA A 1 5.30 19.85 34.94
CA ALA A 1 6.07 19.80 33.68
C ALA A 1 5.16 19.33 32.57
N GLN A 2 4.92 20.14 31.56
CA GLN A 2 4.26 19.69 30.32
C GLN A 2 5.26 18.76 29.62
N GLY A 3 5.00 17.46 29.66
CA GLY A 3 5.80 16.48 28.94
C GLY A 3 5.71 16.75 27.42
N ILE A 4 6.86 16.79 26.76
CA ILE A 4 6.91 16.83 25.29
C ILE A 4 6.26 15.53 24.79
N LYS A 5 5.26 15.64 23.93
CA LYS A 5 4.59 14.49 23.31
C LYS A 5 5.39 14.05 22.08
N ASP A 6 5.22 12.77 21.71
CA ASP A 6 5.77 12.18 20.48
C ASP A 6 7.33 12.14 20.44
N ILE A 7 7.96 12.03 21.61
CA ILE A 7 9.37 11.66 21.75
C ILE A 7 9.45 10.19 22.17
N TYR A 8 10.21 9.42 21.42
CA TYR A 8 10.47 8.01 21.66
C TYR A 8 11.96 7.80 21.89
N TYR A 9 12.29 6.99 22.86
CA TYR A 9 13.66 6.71 23.26
C TYR A 9 14.00 5.25 23.00
N LEU A 10 15.14 4.99 22.37
CA LEU A 10 15.73 3.66 22.23
C LEU A 10 16.93 3.58 23.18
N THR A 11 16.95 2.57 24.03
CA THR A 11 18.05 2.35 24.96
C THR A 11 19.28 1.79 24.23
N ARG A 12 20.42 1.85 24.88
CA ARG A 12 21.65 1.23 24.37
C ARG A 12 21.48 -0.26 24.16
N GLU A 13 20.78 -0.93 25.06
CA GLU A 13 20.49 -2.35 25.01
C GLU A 13 19.61 -2.70 23.78
N GLU A 14 18.68 -1.84 23.42
CA GLU A 14 17.85 -2.02 22.21
C GLU A 14 18.64 -1.77 20.93
N LEU A 15 19.63 -0.89 20.95
CA LEU A 15 20.47 -0.54 19.79
C LEU A 15 21.61 -1.52 19.52
N GLY A 16 21.80 -2.53 20.37
CA GLY A 16 22.82 -3.57 20.20
C GLY A 16 24.06 -3.33 21.07
N PRO A 17 24.10 -3.97 22.26
CA PRO A 17 25.15 -3.74 23.26
C PRO A 17 26.43 -4.54 23.00
N HIS A 18 26.47 -5.43 21.98
CA HIS A 18 27.61 -6.31 21.76
C HIS A 18 28.88 -5.52 21.39
N PRO A 19 30.04 -5.80 21.97
CA PRO A 19 31.31 -5.10 21.68
C PRO A 19 31.66 -5.09 20.19
N ASP A 20 31.42 -6.20 19.47
CA ASP A 20 31.72 -6.33 18.04
C ASP A 20 30.81 -5.49 17.13
N ALA A 21 29.75 -4.91 17.70
CA ALA A 21 28.92 -3.93 16.99
C ALA A 21 29.60 -2.56 16.81
N TRP A 22 30.76 -2.37 17.41
CA TRP A 22 31.48 -1.08 17.44
C TRP A 22 32.91 -1.25 16.94
N VAL A 23 33.37 -0.31 16.10
CA VAL A 23 34.73 -0.31 15.55
C VAL A 23 35.75 0.24 16.56
N ASP A 24 35.34 1.30 17.29
CA ASP A 24 36.21 2.06 18.21
C ASP A 24 35.44 2.48 19.49
N TYR A 25 34.50 1.70 19.94
CA TYR A 25 33.59 2.00 21.07
C TYR A 25 32.61 3.15 20.83
N VAL A 26 32.70 3.86 19.70
CA VAL A 26 31.84 5.00 19.35
C VAL A 26 31.12 4.78 18.02
N HIS A 27 31.87 4.35 17.01
CA HIS A 27 31.32 4.15 15.66
C HIS A 27 30.86 2.71 15.47
N PRO A 28 29.63 2.48 15.01
CA PRO A 28 29.15 1.15 14.75
C PRO A 28 29.89 0.47 13.57
N SER A 29 30.17 -0.80 13.70
CA SER A 29 30.58 -1.66 12.59
C SER A 29 29.41 -1.87 11.61
N ASP A 30 29.63 -2.53 10.47
CA ASP A 30 28.56 -2.88 9.52
C ASP A 30 27.46 -3.69 10.24
N TRP A 31 27.84 -4.65 11.07
CA TRP A 31 26.90 -5.41 11.90
C TRP A 31 26.21 -4.54 12.96
N GLY A 32 26.93 -3.59 13.53
CA GLY A 32 26.38 -2.61 14.47
C GLY A 32 25.34 -1.70 13.80
N MET A 33 25.62 -1.23 12.59
CA MET A 33 24.68 -0.45 11.78
C MET A 33 23.41 -1.23 11.44
N GLU A 34 23.54 -2.49 11.04
CA GLU A 34 22.40 -3.36 10.76
C GLU A 34 21.56 -3.59 12.02
N THR A 35 22.19 -3.84 13.15
CA THR A 35 21.50 -4.04 14.44
C THR A 35 20.74 -2.77 14.86
N GLN A 36 21.36 -1.60 14.72
CA GLN A 36 20.71 -0.32 15.01
C GLN A 36 19.55 -0.03 14.04
N ALA A 37 19.74 -0.27 12.73
CA ALA A 37 18.69 -0.11 11.72
C ALA A 37 17.47 -0.99 12.05
N ASN A 38 17.69 -2.24 12.44
CA ASN A 38 16.62 -3.17 12.84
C ASN A 38 15.90 -2.71 14.12
N ALA A 39 16.61 -2.14 15.08
CA ALA A 39 16.00 -1.60 16.31
C ALA A 39 15.15 -0.36 16.00
N VAL A 40 15.66 0.55 15.19
CA VAL A 40 14.94 1.74 14.75
C VAL A 40 13.72 1.36 13.92
N GLU A 41 13.87 0.44 12.94
CA GLU A 41 12.75 -0.05 12.13
C GLU A 41 11.64 -0.64 13.02
N ARG A 42 11.98 -1.49 13.97
CA ARG A 42 11.01 -2.08 14.90
C ARG A 42 10.25 -1.01 15.68
N LYS A 43 10.97 0.01 16.22
CA LYS A 43 10.34 1.10 16.96
C LYS A 43 9.46 1.98 16.07
N VAL A 44 9.89 2.31 14.87
CA VAL A 44 9.11 3.08 13.90
C VAL A 44 7.83 2.32 13.51
N ARG A 45 7.91 1.02 13.26
CA ARG A 45 6.73 0.18 12.97
C ARG A 45 5.74 0.16 14.15
N GLU A 46 6.25 0.04 15.37
CA GLU A 46 5.43 0.10 16.59
C GLU A 46 4.66 1.43 16.68
N ILE A 47 5.37 2.55 16.52
CA ILE A 47 4.80 3.91 16.59
C ILE A 47 3.75 4.12 15.50
N LEU A 48 4.07 3.74 14.27
CA LEU A 48 3.20 3.90 13.10
C LEU A 48 2.15 2.79 13.00
N ARG A 49 2.16 1.82 13.90
CA ARG A 49 1.30 0.63 13.88
C ARG A 49 1.37 -0.12 12.53
N ILE A 50 2.58 -0.22 11.97
CA ILE A 50 2.85 -0.95 10.73
C ILE A 50 3.25 -2.38 11.10
N PRO A 51 2.44 -3.40 10.83
CA PRO A 51 2.81 -4.78 11.11
C PRO A 51 4.03 -5.19 10.28
N LYS A 52 4.86 -6.08 10.81
CA LYS A 52 5.99 -6.65 10.09
C LYS A 52 5.47 -7.69 9.08
N GLY A 53 5.79 -7.50 7.80
CA GLY A 53 5.53 -8.49 6.76
C GLY A 53 6.80 -9.30 6.45
N ASP A 54 6.64 -10.61 6.26
CA ASP A 54 7.75 -11.53 5.98
C ASP A 54 7.86 -11.91 4.50
N LEU A 55 6.86 -11.54 3.69
CA LEU A 55 6.82 -11.81 2.26
C LEU A 55 7.06 -10.54 1.44
N SER A 56 7.60 -10.66 0.24
CA SER A 56 7.83 -9.52 -0.65
C SER A 56 6.54 -8.71 -0.90
N THR A 57 5.39 -9.38 -0.98
CA THR A 57 4.06 -8.76 -1.15
C THR A 57 3.53 -8.05 0.11
N THR A 58 4.14 -8.28 1.26
CA THR A 58 3.79 -7.65 2.55
C THR A 58 4.79 -6.58 2.99
N MET A 59 5.84 -6.34 2.19
CA MET A 59 6.84 -5.31 2.44
C MET A 59 6.52 -4.06 1.61
N PRO A 60 6.14 -2.92 2.25
CA PRO A 60 5.77 -1.72 1.51
C PRO A 60 6.98 -1.13 0.78
N VAL A 61 6.88 -0.97 -0.54
CA VAL A 61 7.93 -0.41 -1.38
C VAL A 61 7.38 0.52 -2.44
N THR A 62 8.16 1.53 -2.80
CA THR A 62 7.88 2.40 -3.95
C THR A 62 8.18 1.68 -5.27
N GLN A 63 7.77 2.28 -6.39
CA GLN A 63 8.15 1.75 -7.70
C GLN A 63 8.48 2.87 -8.69
N ARG A 64 9.26 2.52 -9.73
CA ARG A 64 9.63 3.43 -10.81
C ARG A 64 9.71 2.65 -12.13
N ARG A 65 8.66 1.87 -12.45
CA ARG A 65 8.64 0.99 -13.63
C ARG A 65 8.23 1.69 -14.93
N GLU A 66 7.69 2.91 -14.86
CA GLU A 66 7.27 3.68 -16.05
C GLU A 66 7.70 5.15 -16.01
N PRO A 67 9.00 5.45 -15.91
CA PRO A 67 9.47 6.83 -15.76
C PRO A 67 9.15 7.72 -16.98
N ASN A 68 8.92 7.12 -18.15
CA ASN A 68 8.61 7.85 -19.39
C ASN A 68 7.09 8.04 -19.65
N ASN A 69 6.25 7.41 -18.83
CA ASN A 69 4.81 7.45 -19.01
C ASN A 69 4.14 8.37 -17.98
N TYR A 70 4.49 8.21 -16.73
CA TYR A 70 4.09 9.12 -15.64
C TYR A 70 5.09 9.04 -14.48
N GLU A 71 5.09 10.05 -13.62
CA GLU A 71 5.94 10.06 -12.44
C GLU A 71 5.11 9.61 -11.22
N TRP A 72 5.45 8.43 -10.68
CA TRP A 72 4.71 7.74 -9.63
C TRP A 72 4.63 8.56 -8.33
N GLN A 73 5.77 9.14 -7.90
CA GLN A 73 5.83 9.97 -6.69
C GLN A 73 5.06 11.28 -6.85
N LYS A 74 5.08 11.87 -8.07
CA LYS A 74 4.28 13.06 -8.35
C LYS A 74 2.80 12.75 -8.23
N ARG A 75 2.34 11.63 -8.82
CA ARG A 75 0.94 11.22 -8.72
C ARG A 75 0.53 11.02 -7.26
N HIS A 76 1.42 10.45 -6.43
CA HIS A 76 1.17 10.30 -5.00
C HIS A 76 0.95 11.65 -4.32
N ARG A 77 1.83 12.64 -4.54
CA ARG A 77 1.65 13.99 -4.02
C ARG A 77 0.37 14.66 -4.51
N ASP A 78 0.05 14.52 -5.80
CA ASP A 78 -1.15 15.08 -6.40
C ASP A 78 -2.42 14.48 -5.76
N ILE A 79 -2.44 13.17 -5.48
CA ILE A 79 -3.56 12.49 -4.81
C ILE A 79 -3.68 12.95 -3.35
N LEU A 80 -2.58 13.08 -2.62
CA LEU A 80 -2.62 13.60 -1.26
C LEU A 80 -3.22 15.02 -1.22
N SER A 81 -2.78 15.89 -2.13
CA SER A 81 -3.32 17.24 -2.26
C SER A 81 -4.81 17.26 -2.64
N LEU A 82 -5.21 16.37 -3.55
CA LEU A 82 -6.60 16.23 -3.94
C LEU A 82 -7.47 15.76 -2.78
N ASN A 83 -7.03 14.72 -2.05
CA ASN A 83 -7.77 14.18 -0.90
C ASN A 83 -7.90 15.20 0.24
N GLN A 84 -6.88 16.05 0.41
CA GLN A 84 -6.92 17.13 1.41
C GLN A 84 -7.89 18.25 1.02
N SER A 85 -7.87 18.66 -0.26
CA SER A 85 -8.71 19.77 -0.74
C SER A 85 -10.16 19.35 -1.02
N ASN A 86 -10.37 18.10 -1.39
CA ASN A 86 -11.66 17.50 -1.71
C ASN A 86 -11.72 16.07 -1.17
N PRO A 87 -12.02 15.87 0.12
CA PRO A 87 -12.04 14.56 0.74
C PRO A 87 -13.00 13.59 0.04
N PRO A 88 -12.55 12.40 -0.36
CA PRO A 88 -13.40 11.45 -1.07
C PRO A 88 -14.40 10.77 -0.14
N ARG A 89 -15.62 10.56 -0.64
CA ARG A 89 -16.60 9.68 0.01
C ARG A 89 -16.27 8.20 -0.24
N ARG A 90 -15.73 7.90 -1.40
CA ARG A 90 -15.34 6.55 -1.84
C ARG A 90 -14.03 6.59 -2.59
N VAL A 91 -13.24 5.54 -2.46
CA VAL A 91 -11.98 5.40 -3.17
C VAL A 91 -11.87 4.06 -3.87
N ILE A 92 -11.17 4.04 -5.01
CA ILE A 92 -10.79 2.79 -5.66
C ILE A 92 -9.26 2.71 -5.79
N LEU A 93 -8.68 1.74 -5.09
CA LEU A 93 -7.25 1.40 -5.12
C LEU A 93 -6.99 0.36 -6.21
N GLY A 94 -5.89 0.50 -6.94
CA GLY A 94 -5.56 -0.47 -7.97
C GLY A 94 -4.32 -0.16 -8.79
N ASN A 95 -4.18 -0.89 -9.88
CA ASN A 95 -3.09 -0.78 -10.86
C ASN A 95 -3.48 0.08 -12.09
N SER A 96 -2.84 -0.18 -13.26
CA SER A 96 -3.11 0.54 -14.50
C SER A 96 -4.57 0.45 -14.98
N ILE A 97 -5.27 -0.63 -14.69
CA ILE A 97 -6.67 -0.81 -15.07
C ILE A 97 -7.54 0.25 -14.38
N THR A 98 -7.30 0.47 -13.09
CA THR A 98 -7.94 1.53 -12.32
C THR A 98 -7.41 2.91 -12.75
N HIS A 99 -6.08 3.08 -12.88
CA HIS A 99 -5.45 4.35 -13.23
C HIS A 99 -6.02 4.96 -14.52
N PHE A 100 -6.15 4.11 -15.54
CA PHE A 100 -6.58 4.56 -16.87
C PHE A 100 -8.10 4.59 -17.04
N TRP A 101 -8.86 4.29 -16.01
CA TRP A 101 -10.33 4.35 -16.10
C TRP A 101 -10.81 5.80 -16.27
N GLY A 102 -10.41 6.71 -15.40
CA GLY A 102 -10.79 8.13 -15.42
C GLY A 102 -10.51 8.83 -14.09
N GLY A 103 -11.03 10.03 -13.93
CA GLY A 103 -10.89 10.81 -12.70
C GLY A 103 -9.60 11.61 -12.60
N GLU A 104 -9.48 12.35 -11.49
CA GLU A 104 -8.32 13.17 -11.19
C GLU A 104 -7.43 12.50 -10.12
N PRO A 105 -6.11 12.77 -10.13
CA PRO A 105 -5.32 13.38 -11.19
C PRO A 105 -5.35 12.55 -12.46
N LYS A 106 -5.44 13.19 -13.64
CA LYS A 106 -5.52 12.48 -14.92
C LYS A 106 -4.35 11.53 -15.12
N GLY A 107 -4.67 10.32 -15.56
CA GLY A 107 -3.65 9.35 -15.96
C GLY A 107 -3.04 9.70 -17.32
N PRO A 108 -1.92 9.05 -17.70
CA PRO A 108 -1.28 9.24 -19.02
C PRO A 108 -2.17 8.75 -20.17
N SER A 109 -3.15 7.94 -19.87
CA SER A 109 -4.17 7.45 -20.79
C SER A 109 -5.51 7.36 -20.06
N VAL A 110 -6.60 7.68 -20.72
CA VAL A 110 -7.96 7.57 -20.18
C VAL A 110 -8.80 6.74 -21.13
N ARG A 111 -9.35 5.62 -20.63
CA ARG A 111 -10.05 4.61 -21.45
C ARG A 111 -11.50 4.41 -21.07
N GLY A 112 -11.95 4.94 -19.95
CA GLY A 112 -13.31 4.78 -19.44
C GLY A 112 -13.92 6.08 -18.93
N MET A 113 -13.56 7.22 -19.53
CA MET A 113 -14.01 8.55 -19.07
C MET A 113 -15.53 8.64 -18.99
N GLU A 114 -16.26 8.11 -19.98
CA GLU A 114 -17.70 8.18 -19.98
C GLU A 114 -18.33 7.49 -18.76
N THR A 115 -17.91 6.27 -18.46
CA THR A 115 -18.42 5.55 -17.30
C THR A 115 -17.92 6.18 -15.99
N TRP A 116 -16.71 6.73 -15.98
CA TRP A 116 -16.21 7.46 -14.83
C TRP A 116 -17.08 8.68 -14.51
N GLU A 117 -17.34 9.54 -15.49
CA GLU A 117 -18.12 10.77 -15.32
C GLU A 117 -19.60 10.50 -14.99
N LYS A 118 -20.18 9.45 -15.59
CA LYS A 118 -21.60 9.13 -15.39
C LYS A 118 -21.87 8.35 -14.08
N ILE A 119 -20.91 7.56 -13.60
CA ILE A 119 -21.15 6.62 -12.50
C ILE A 119 -20.23 6.90 -11.32
N MET A 120 -18.89 6.89 -11.52
CA MET A 120 -17.94 6.91 -10.41
C MET A 120 -17.83 8.29 -9.76
N ARG A 121 -17.74 9.33 -10.56
CA ARG A 121 -17.66 10.71 -10.07
C ARG A 121 -18.92 11.12 -9.27
N PRO A 122 -20.15 10.95 -9.78
CA PRO A 122 -21.37 11.27 -9.00
C PRO A 122 -21.51 10.44 -7.74
N ALA A 123 -20.97 9.21 -7.72
CA ALA A 123 -20.92 8.37 -6.54
C ALA A 123 -19.85 8.82 -5.54
N GLY A 124 -19.03 9.83 -5.84
CA GLY A 124 -18.01 10.38 -4.95
C GLY A 124 -16.73 9.54 -4.87
N PHE A 125 -16.38 8.84 -5.96
CA PHE A 125 -15.13 8.07 -6.03
C PHE A 125 -13.93 8.94 -6.40
N HIS A 126 -12.81 8.76 -5.71
CA HIS A 126 -11.48 9.15 -6.17
C HIS A 126 -10.73 7.93 -6.72
N ASN A 127 -9.95 8.18 -7.77
CA ASN A 127 -9.16 7.16 -8.44
C ASN A 127 -7.75 7.10 -7.87
N LEU A 128 -7.52 6.12 -7.00
CA LEU A 128 -6.22 5.79 -6.43
C LEU A 128 -5.55 4.60 -7.16
N GLY A 129 -5.72 4.53 -8.47
CA GLY A 129 -5.04 3.57 -9.33
C GLY A 129 -3.70 4.10 -9.83
N TYR A 130 -2.69 3.22 -9.95
CA TYR A 130 -1.36 3.56 -10.46
C TYR A 130 -0.87 2.52 -11.46
N GLY A 131 -0.38 2.96 -12.60
CA GLY A 131 0.22 2.06 -13.59
C GLY A 131 1.32 1.20 -12.98
N PHE A 132 1.34 -0.08 -13.33
CA PHE A 132 2.32 -1.07 -12.87
C PHE A 132 2.35 -1.39 -11.37
N ASP A 133 1.46 -0.83 -10.55
CA ASP A 133 1.43 -1.17 -9.14
C ASP A 133 1.15 -2.65 -8.91
N ARG A 134 1.87 -3.17 -7.94
CA ARG A 134 1.71 -4.46 -7.29
C ARG A 134 1.14 -4.26 -5.90
N ILE A 135 0.84 -5.35 -5.20
CA ILE A 135 0.29 -5.35 -3.84
C ILE A 135 1.17 -4.51 -2.89
N GLU A 136 2.46 -4.73 -2.91
CA GLU A 136 3.46 -4.04 -2.07
C GLU A 136 3.53 -2.53 -2.33
N ASN A 137 3.22 -2.09 -3.54
CA ASN A 137 3.20 -0.66 -3.88
C ASN A 137 1.92 0.02 -3.37
N VAL A 138 0.77 -0.64 -3.47
CA VAL A 138 -0.49 -0.16 -2.87
C VAL A 138 -0.33 -0.09 -1.36
N LEU A 139 0.30 -1.10 -0.74
CA LEU A 139 0.59 -1.13 0.69
C LEU A 139 1.43 0.08 1.11
N TRP A 140 2.48 0.41 0.35
CA TRP A 140 3.28 1.60 0.60
C TRP A 140 2.41 2.87 0.63
N ARG A 141 1.55 3.06 -0.36
CA ARG A 141 0.68 4.24 -0.48
C ARG A 141 -0.34 4.34 0.67
N VAL A 142 -0.88 3.20 1.10
CA VAL A 142 -1.78 3.11 2.26
C VAL A 142 -1.06 3.60 3.53
N TYR A 143 0.21 3.23 3.72
CA TYR A 143 0.99 3.70 4.86
C TYR A 143 1.53 5.12 4.73
N HIS A 144 1.47 5.70 3.53
CA HIS A 144 1.96 7.05 3.25
C HIS A 144 0.84 8.06 2.96
N GLY A 145 -0.30 7.90 3.60
CA GLY A 145 -1.30 8.94 3.73
C GLY A 145 -2.45 8.92 2.73
N GLU A 146 -2.47 8.03 1.73
CA GLU A 146 -3.57 8.05 0.74
C GLU A 146 -4.94 7.72 1.33
N LEU A 147 -4.99 7.06 2.48
CA LEU A 147 -6.23 6.77 3.21
C LEU A 147 -6.34 7.54 4.52
N ASP A 148 -5.56 8.60 4.73
CA ASP A 148 -5.55 9.37 5.96
C ASP A 148 -6.26 10.72 5.78
N GLY A 149 -6.73 11.31 6.89
CA GLY A 149 -7.30 12.66 6.91
C GLY A 149 -8.76 12.78 6.48
N TYR A 150 -9.42 11.67 6.13
CA TYR A 150 -10.85 11.60 5.80
C TYR A 150 -11.46 10.27 6.24
N LYS A 151 -12.79 10.20 6.22
CA LYS A 151 -13.55 8.95 6.47
C LYS A 151 -14.24 8.52 5.18
N ALA A 152 -13.77 7.42 4.59
CA ALA A 152 -14.44 6.84 3.43
C ALA A 152 -15.67 6.02 3.85
N GLU A 153 -16.74 6.12 3.08
CA GLU A 153 -17.89 5.20 3.17
C GLU A 153 -17.53 3.83 2.58
N GLU A 154 -16.72 3.85 1.51
CA GLU A 154 -16.36 2.63 0.78
C GLU A 154 -14.93 2.71 0.24
N VAL A 155 -14.21 1.61 0.37
CA VAL A 155 -12.89 1.37 -0.25
C VAL A 155 -13.01 0.16 -1.17
N VAL A 156 -12.74 0.35 -2.46
CA VAL A 156 -12.68 -0.74 -3.45
C VAL A 156 -11.23 -1.06 -3.76
N LEU A 157 -10.86 -2.33 -3.71
CA LEU A 157 -9.52 -2.82 -4.05
C LEU A 157 -9.55 -3.71 -5.27
N MET A 158 -8.74 -3.39 -6.31
CA MET A 158 -8.52 -4.22 -7.48
C MET A 158 -7.03 -4.31 -7.80
N ILE A 159 -6.36 -5.34 -7.30
CA ILE A 159 -4.90 -5.50 -7.38
C ILE A 159 -4.50 -6.96 -7.54
N GLY A 160 -3.23 -7.23 -7.88
CA GLY A 160 -2.63 -8.56 -7.90
C GLY A 160 -2.21 -9.05 -9.28
N THR A 161 -2.79 -8.53 -10.37
CA THR A 161 -2.44 -9.00 -11.73
C THR A 161 -0.96 -8.83 -12.07
N ASN A 162 -0.30 -7.76 -11.56
CA ASN A 162 1.12 -7.50 -11.80
C ASN A 162 2.05 -8.36 -10.91
N ASN A 163 1.50 -9.05 -9.91
CA ASN A 163 2.22 -10.00 -9.08
C ASN A 163 2.27 -11.42 -9.71
N ILE A 164 1.33 -11.77 -10.59
CA ILE A 164 1.19 -13.13 -11.16
C ILE A 164 2.48 -13.66 -11.79
N GLY A 165 3.25 -12.81 -12.47
CA GLY A 165 4.50 -13.20 -13.14
C GLY A 165 5.72 -13.31 -12.22
N ILE A 166 5.60 -12.98 -10.93
CA ILE A 166 6.73 -12.77 -10.02
C ILE A 166 6.55 -13.53 -8.72
N ASN A 167 5.33 -13.54 -8.19
CA ASN A 167 5.00 -14.13 -6.91
C ASN A 167 4.26 -15.46 -7.09
N ASN A 168 4.42 -16.38 -6.15
CA ASN A 168 3.59 -17.55 -6.07
C ASN A 168 2.19 -17.21 -5.50
N ASP A 169 1.27 -18.16 -5.57
CA ASP A 169 -0.13 -17.93 -5.19
C ASP A 169 -0.30 -17.63 -3.70
N ASN A 170 0.51 -18.26 -2.84
CA ASN A 170 0.47 -18.00 -1.40
C ASN A 170 0.91 -16.56 -1.08
N GLU A 171 2.00 -16.10 -1.69
CA GLU A 171 2.49 -14.73 -1.55
C GLU A 171 1.44 -13.70 -2.00
N ILE A 172 0.75 -13.96 -3.12
CA ILE A 172 -0.31 -13.06 -3.63
C ILE A 172 -1.48 -13.01 -2.64
N VAL A 173 -1.96 -14.16 -2.19
CA VAL A 173 -3.10 -14.26 -1.28
C VAL A 173 -2.79 -13.63 0.08
N GLU A 174 -1.63 -13.93 0.66
CA GLU A 174 -1.21 -13.32 1.94
C GLU A 174 -0.93 -11.82 1.81
N GLY A 175 -0.36 -11.38 0.68
CA GLY A 175 -0.18 -9.97 0.39
C GLY A 175 -1.50 -9.21 0.33
N ILE A 176 -2.54 -9.77 -0.30
CA ILE A 176 -3.88 -9.18 -0.34
C ILE A 176 -4.50 -9.17 1.06
N ARG A 177 -4.40 -10.26 1.84
CA ARG A 177 -4.86 -10.32 3.23
C ARG A 177 -4.23 -9.21 4.08
N PHE A 178 -2.91 -9.08 3.99
CA PHE A 178 -2.15 -8.08 4.72
C PHE A 178 -2.56 -6.65 4.32
N LEU A 179 -2.73 -6.39 3.02
CA LEU A 179 -3.17 -5.10 2.50
C LEU A 179 -4.59 -4.76 2.98
N LEU A 180 -5.51 -5.72 3.01
CA LEU A 180 -6.86 -5.51 3.55
C LEU A 180 -6.83 -5.13 5.02
N SER A 181 -5.96 -5.75 5.82
CA SER A 181 -5.76 -5.38 7.22
C SER A 181 -5.23 -3.95 7.36
N ALA A 182 -4.28 -3.54 6.51
CA ALA A 182 -3.76 -2.17 6.48
C ALA A 182 -4.84 -1.15 6.09
N ILE A 183 -5.67 -1.46 5.10
CA ILE A 183 -6.81 -0.62 4.69
C ILE A 183 -7.81 -0.50 5.86
N ARG A 184 -8.14 -1.60 6.53
CA ARG A 184 -9.07 -1.61 7.68
C ARG A 184 -8.55 -0.75 8.84
N GLN A 185 -7.24 -0.76 9.10
CA GLN A 185 -6.64 0.09 10.13
C GLN A 185 -6.78 1.58 9.82
N ARG A 186 -6.65 1.98 8.54
CA ARG A 186 -6.76 3.38 8.11
C ARG A 186 -8.20 3.84 7.97
N GLN A 187 -9.09 2.94 7.59
CA GLN A 187 -10.51 3.20 7.34
C GLN A 187 -11.38 2.17 8.10
N PRO A 188 -11.46 2.27 9.44
CA PRO A 188 -12.09 1.25 10.28
C PRO A 188 -13.60 1.12 10.05
N GLU A 189 -14.26 2.19 9.62
CA GLU A 189 -15.72 2.23 9.42
C GLU A 189 -16.13 1.97 7.95
N ALA A 190 -15.17 2.00 7.01
CA ALA A 190 -15.45 1.87 5.60
C ALA A 190 -15.93 0.46 5.22
N LYS A 191 -16.85 0.38 4.25
CA LYS A 191 -17.16 -0.88 3.59
C LYS A 191 -16.02 -1.21 2.60
N ILE A 192 -15.29 -2.28 2.86
CA ILE A 192 -14.21 -2.72 1.96
C ILE A 192 -14.79 -3.73 0.95
N LYS A 193 -14.56 -3.49 -0.33
CA LYS A 193 -14.92 -4.40 -1.43
C LYS A 193 -13.67 -4.81 -2.19
N VAL A 194 -13.53 -6.10 -2.46
CA VAL A 194 -12.42 -6.65 -3.26
C VAL A 194 -12.96 -7.09 -4.60
N ILE A 195 -12.38 -6.57 -5.68
CA ILE A 195 -12.62 -7.06 -7.04
C ILE A 195 -11.56 -8.11 -7.33
N GLY A 196 -11.97 -9.30 -7.73
CA GLY A 196 -11.07 -10.37 -8.13
C GLY A 196 -10.14 -9.94 -9.28
N ILE A 197 -9.01 -10.61 -9.41
CA ILE A 197 -8.08 -10.40 -10.52
C ILE A 197 -8.82 -10.74 -11.84
N LEU A 198 -8.79 -9.80 -12.79
CA LEU A 198 -9.45 -9.99 -14.08
C LEU A 198 -8.80 -11.14 -14.87
N PRO A 199 -9.56 -11.80 -15.77
CA PRO A 199 -9.03 -12.87 -16.61
C PRO A 199 -7.77 -12.45 -17.35
N ARG A 200 -6.78 -13.34 -17.37
CA ARG A 200 -5.48 -13.08 -18.02
C ARG A 200 -5.17 -14.23 -18.97
N ARG A 201 -4.86 -13.88 -20.23
CA ARG A 201 -4.51 -14.87 -21.27
C ARG A 201 -3.42 -15.83 -20.79
N ASN A 202 -3.61 -17.10 -20.99
CA ASN A 202 -2.72 -18.21 -20.59
C ASN A 202 -2.52 -18.34 -19.06
N GLN A 203 -3.38 -17.74 -18.25
CA GLN A 203 -3.36 -17.80 -16.78
C GLN A 203 -4.78 -17.96 -16.22
N GLU A 204 -5.76 -18.33 -17.04
CA GLU A 204 -7.18 -18.31 -16.69
C GLU A 204 -7.49 -19.21 -15.49
N GLU A 205 -6.94 -20.43 -15.48
CA GLU A 205 -7.12 -21.38 -14.39
C GLU A 205 -6.46 -20.87 -13.09
N ARG A 206 -5.22 -20.40 -13.18
CA ARG A 206 -4.50 -19.84 -12.04
C ARG A 206 -5.25 -18.66 -11.44
N VAL A 207 -5.72 -17.73 -12.27
CA VAL A 207 -6.51 -16.56 -11.84
C VAL A 207 -7.81 -17.00 -11.19
N ARG A 208 -8.49 -18.02 -11.73
CA ARG A 208 -9.71 -18.57 -11.11
C ARG A 208 -9.43 -19.09 -9.70
N ASN A 209 -8.38 -19.89 -9.54
CA ASN A 209 -7.99 -20.47 -8.26
C ASN A 209 -7.56 -19.39 -7.25
N LEU A 210 -6.80 -18.37 -7.67
CA LEU A 210 -6.47 -17.21 -6.85
C LEU A 210 -7.74 -16.49 -6.39
N ASN A 211 -8.67 -16.23 -7.30
CA ASN A 211 -9.90 -15.51 -6.97
C ASN A 211 -10.79 -16.27 -5.98
N LEU A 212 -10.81 -17.60 -6.02
CA LEU A 212 -11.51 -18.40 -5.00
C LEU A 212 -10.92 -18.16 -3.60
N ARG A 213 -9.58 -18.14 -3.49
CA ARG A 213 -8.89 -17.88 -2.22
C ARG A 213 -9.05 -16.44 -1.75
N ILE A 214 -8.98 -15.47 -2.67
CA ILE A 214 -9.22 -14.04 -2.38
C ILE A 214 -10.64 -13.83 -1.87
N ARG A 215 -11.62 -14.50 -2.47
CA ARG A 215 -13.01 -14.46 -2.03
C ARG A 215 -13.16 -14.98 -0.59
N GLN A 216 -12.53 -16.11 -0.25
CA GLN A 216 -12.54 -16.63 1.11
C GLN A 216 -12.04 -15.62 2.14
N ILE A 217 -10.95 -14.90 1.83
CA ILE A 217 -10.44 -13.84 2.71
C ILE A 217 -11.46 -12.71 2.89
N ALA A 218 -12.07 -12.27 1.79
CA ALA A 218 -13.02 -11.16 1.81
C ALA A 218 -14.34 -11.49 2.53
N GLU A 219 -14.70 -12.78 2.62
CA GLU A 219 -15.91 -13.24 3.30
C GLU A 219 -15.69 -13.54 4.79
N THR A 220 -14.44 -13.75 5.22
CA THR A 220 -14.10 -14.12 6.61
C THR A 220 -13.50 -12.99 7.45
N GLY A 221 -13.15 -11.87 6.85
CA GLY A 221 -12.58 -10.67 7.49
C GLY A 221 -13.51 -9.50 7.46
#